data_aa0a61263bb617f20a69bb1a8ccb8509
#
_entry.id   aa0a61263bb617f20a69bb1a8ccb8509
#
_cell.length_a   1.000
_cell.length_b   1.000
_cell.length_c   1.000
_cell.angle_alpha   90.00
_cell.angle_beta   90.00
_cell.angle_gamma   90.00
#
_symmetry.space_group_name_H-M   'P 1'
#
loop_
_entity.id
_entity.type
_entity.pdbx_description
1 polymer ?
#
loop_
_entity_poly.entity_id
_entity_poly.type
_entity_poly.pdbx_seq_one_letter_code
_entity_poly.pdbx_strand_id
1 'polypeptide(L)'
;MKIVGLITEYNPFHNGHQYHIQKSLEVTGADAAIVVMSGDYVQRGTPAIMPKHLRAEMALKCGACAVFELPVCYATATAELFALGAVSFLDQLGVVDYLCFGSECNDLDGLTKIADILCDEPDEYTKFLKENLRAGMSFPAARQDALSSYMGISDCSFLLSDPNNILSIEYLKALRRVKSRIQPFTIKRMESDYHDQTLRSTYSSASAIRSLLAYSSSVLQTQQVTGETFENTPFSSILNELEDQVPKSCLALLKDYHKVLYPVYQNDFSLLMKYKLLNKTPQSLIRYMDVSETLANRIQNNLNDFFNYKQFCELLKTRELTQTRINRALLPVSYTHLTLP
;
A
#
# COMPACT_ATOMS: atom_id res chain seq x y z
N MET A 1 26.66 -16.30 0.34
CA MET A 1 26.03 -14.98 0.30
C MET A 1 24.58 -15.17 0.74
N LYS A 2 24.15 -14.42 1.74
CA LYS A 2 22.78 -14.41 2.27
C LYS A 2 22.03 -13.20 1.76
N ILE A 3 20.78 -13.37 1.35
CA ILE A 3 19.99 -12.31 0.73
C ILE A 3 18.70 -12.11 1.51
N VAL A 4 18.40 -10.84 1.85
CA VAL A 4 17.10 -10.45 2.43
C VAL A 4 16.23 -9.81 1.37
N GLY A 5 14.99 -10.28 1.27
CA GLY A 5 13.92 -9.71 0.45
C GLY A 5 13.13 -8.67 1.24
N LEU A 6 12.77 -7.57 0.59
CA LEU A 6 11.93 -6.51 1.11
C LEU A 6 10.76 -6.28 0.16
N ILE A 7 9.55 -6.08 0.69
CA ILE A 7 8.36 -5.79 -0.11
C ILE A 7 7.91 -4.36 0.21
N THR A 8 7.81 -3.49 -0.79
CA THR A 8 7.70 -2.04 -0.57
C THR A 8 6.87 -1.32 -1.62
N GLU A 9 6.58 -0.04 -1.35
CA GLU A 9 6.01 0.89 -2.32
C GLU A 9 6.92 2.09 -2.59
N TYR A 10 7.66 2.56 -1.58
CA TYR A 10 8.54 3.74 -1.63
C TYR A 10 7.87 4.97 -2.25
N ASN A 11 6.74 5.37 -1.73
CA ASN A 11 5.87 6.37 -2.32
C ASN A 11 5.74 7.68 -1.49
N PRO A 12 6.76 8.58 -1.48
CA PRO A 12 8.13 8.42 -1.98
C PRO A 12 9.05 7.68 -0.99
N PHE A 13 10.32 7.48 -1.41
CA PHE A 13 11.37 6.97 -0.53
C PHE A 13 11.72 8.02 0.54
N HIS A 14 11.97 7.59 1.79
CA HIS A 14 12.29 8.47 2.92
C HIS A 14 13.22 7.76 3.94
N ASN A 15 13.67 8.47 4.97
CA ASN A 15 14.61 7.96 5.97
C ASN A 15 14.16 6.65 6.64
N GLY A 16 12.86 6.50 6.91
CA GLY A 16 12.31 5.26 7.44
C GLY A 16 12.51 4.05 6.52
N HIS A 17 12.50 4.26 5.21
CA HIS A 17 12.80 3.20 4.24
C HIS A 17 14.29 2.86 4.17
N GLN A 18 15.16 3.86 4.26
CA GLN A 18 16.60 3.62 4.36
C GLN A 18 16.94 2.85 5.65
N TYR A 19 16.37 3.28 6.77
CA TYR A 19 16.48 2.55 8.04
C TYR A 19 16.02 1.09 7.90
N HIS A 20 14.87 0.87 7.24
CA HIS A 20 14.36 -0.48 6.99
C HIS A 20 15.36 -1.35 6.23
N ILE A 21 15.97 -0.85 5.15
CA ILE A 21 16.98 -1.59 4.40
C ILE A 21 18.19 -1.92 5.29
N GLN A 22 18.73 -0.92 5.98
CA GLN A 22 19.93 -1.08 6.84
C GLN A 22 19.67 -2.03 8.01
N LYS A 23 18.53 -1.85 8.69
CA LYS A 23 18.17 -2.69 9.84
C LYS A 23 17.86 -4.12 9.44
N SER A 24 17.26 -4.33 8.26
CA SER A 24 17.02 -5.67 7.72
C SER A 24 18.33 -6.43 7.47
N LEU A 25 19.33 -5.79 6.90
CA LEU A 25 20.66 -6.38 6.71
C LEU A 25 21.30 -6.72 8.07
N GLU A 26 21.20 -5.81 9.03
CA GLU A 26 21.77 -6.01 10.38
C GLU A 26 21.12 -7.21 11.11
N VAL A 27 19.78 -7.24 11.22
CA VAL A 27 19.10 -8.26 12.02
C VAL A 27 19.11 -9.65 11.39
N THR A 28 19.21 -9.74 10.06
CA THR A 28 19.28 -11.01 9.34
C THR A 28 20.72 -11.48 9.11
N GLY A 29 21.71 -10.60 9.26
CA GLY A 29 23.08 -10.88 8.86
C GLY A 29 23.23 -11.13 7.35
N ALA A 30 22.31 -10.61 6.54
CA ALA A 30 22.36 -10.77 5.09
C ALA A 30 23.42 -9.86 4.45
N ASP A 31 24.03 -10.35 3.36
CA ASP A 31 25.06 -9.62 2.61
C ASP A 31 24.46 -8.59 1.65
N ALA A 32 23.19 -8.80 1.22
CA ALA A 32 22.54 -7.96 0.22
C ALA A 32 21.00 -7.90 0.44
N ALA A 33 20.40 -6.78 0.06
CA ALA A 33 18.96 -6.57 0.09
C ALA A 33 18.37 -6.48 -1.32
N ILE A 34 17.41 -7.35 -1.62
CA ILE A 34 16.59 -7.30 -2.84
C ILE A 34 15.23 -6.72 -2.50
N VAL A 35 14.74 -5.84 -3.35
CA VAL A 35 13.43 -5.16 -3.17
C VAL A 35 12.46 -5.62 -4.25
N VAL A 36 11.26 -6.03 -3.86
CA VAL A 36 10.09 -6.13 -4.73
C VAL A 36 9.20 -4.93 -4.46
N MET A 37 9.01 -4.08 -5.46
CA MET A 37 8.37 -2.77 -5.32
C MET A 37 7.15 -2.65 -6.24
N SER A 38 6.07 -2.07 -5.73
CA SER A 38 4.94 -1.66 -6.57
C SER A 38 5.40 -0.76 -7.71
N GLY A 39 4.91 -1.00 -8.92
CA GLY A 39 5.15 -0.16 -10.10
C GLY A 39 4.55 1.24 -9.97
N ASP A 40 4.03 1.79 -11.06
CA ASP A 40 3.48 3.16 -11.07
C ASP A 40 2.13 3.28 -10.33
N TYR A 41 1.57 2.17 -9.86
CA TYR A 41 0.35 2.12 -9.05
C TYR A 41 0.60 1.32 -7.78
N VAL A 42 0.02 1.80 -6.67
CA VAL A 42 0.24 1.28 -5.33
C VAL A 42 -0.99 0.52 -4.80
N GLN A 43 -0.81 -0.24 -3.73
CA GLN A 43 -1.80 -1.18 -3.17
C GLN A 43 -3.15 -0.51 -2.82
N ARG A 44 -3.16 0.76 -2.52
CA ARG A 44 -4.40 1.51 -2.27
C ARG A 44 -5.20 1.86 -3.52
N GLY A 45 -4.76 1.43 -4.70
CA GLY A 45 -5.44 1.69 -5.98
C GLY A 45 -5.29 3.15 -6.43
N THR A 46 -4.15 3.76 -6.14
CA THR A 46 -3.82 5.11 -6.58
C THR A 46 -2.50 5.12 -7.35
N PRO A 47 -2.25 6.12 -8.19
CA PRO A 47 -0.91 6.29 -8.76
C PRO A 47 0.10 6.56 -7.64
N ALA A 48 1.32 6.10 -7.84
CA ALA A 48 2.45 6.55 -7.06
C ALA A 48 2.74 8.02 -7.41
N ILE A 49 3.23 8.79 -6.42
CA ILE A 49 3.48 10.23 -6.63
C ILE A 49 4.56 10.48 -7.69
N MET A 50 5.41 9.50 -7.95
CA MET A 50 6.49 9.57 -8.92
C MET A 50 6.70 8.23 -9.64
N PRO A 51 7.32 8.23 -10.85
CA PRO A 51 7.55 7.01 -11.63
C PRO A 51 8.36 5.97 -10.88
N LYS A 52 8.09 4.71 -11.19
CA LYS A 52 8.77 3.54 -10.58
C LYS A 52 10.30 3.59 -10.73
N HIS A 53 10.80 4.01 -11.87
CA HIS A 53 12.25 4.08 -12.12
C HIS A 53 12.97 5.04 -11.16
N LEU A 54 12.37 6.20 -10.88
CA LEU A 54 12.92 7.17 -9.94
C LEU A 54 12.91 6.62 -8.51
N ARG A 55 11.83 5.94 -8.11
CA ARG A 55 11.74 5.30 -6.79
C ARG A 55 12.72 4.12 -6.64
N ALA A 56 12.93 3.35 -7.72
CA ALA A 56 13.92 2.30 -7.76
C ALA A 56 15.35 2.85 -7.62
N GLU A 57 15.67 3.94 -8.33
CA GLU A 57 16.97 4.60 -8.22
C GLU A 57 17.24 5.10 -6.79
N MET A 58 16.22 5.68 -6.12
CA MET A 58 16.33 6.08 -4.72
C MET A 58 16.69 4.88 -3.82
N ALA A 59 16.01 3.75 -3.99
CA ALA A 59 16.29 2.54 -3.22
C ALA A 59 17.70 1.99 -3.45
N LEU A 60 18.15 1.94 -4.72
CA LEU A 60 19.50 1.50 -5.09
C LEU A 60 20.57 2.41 -4.48
N LYS A 61 20.38 3.75 -4.52
CA LYS A 61 21.30 4.71 -3.89
C LYS A 61 21.32 4.60 -2.36
N CYS A 62 20.31 3.96 -1.75
CA CYS A 62 20.16 3.82 -0.30
C CYS A 62 20.42 2.41 0.22
N GLY A 63 21.03 1.52 -0.60
CA GLY A 63 21.55 0.24 -0.13
C GLY A 63 20.82 -1.01 -0.64
N ALA A 64 19.78 -0.89 -1.45
CA ALA A 64 19.24 -2.03 -2.18
C ALA A 64 20.22 -2.46 -3.28
N CYS A 65 20.43 -3.76 -3.46
CA CYS A 65 21.29 -4.27 -4.53
C CYS A 65 20.53 -4.51 -5.84
N ALA A 66 19.21 -4.76 -5.75
CA ALA A 66 18.33 -4.92 -6.90
C ALA A 66 16.90 -4.50 -6.52
N VAL A 67 16.18 -3.96 -7.50
CA VAL A 67 14.76 -3.61 -7.35
C VAL A 67 13.99 -4.24 -8.50
N PHE A 68 12.98 -5.03 -8.16
CA PHE A 68 12.08 -5.70 -9.09
C PHE A 68 10.68 -5.09 -8.99
N GLU A 69 10.01 -5.00 -10.12
CA GLU A 69 8.62 -4.52 -10.15
C GLU A 69 7.65 -5.66 -9.82
N LEU A 70 6.79 -5.45 -8.83
CA LEU A 70 5.63 -6.30 -8.60
C LEU A 70 4.60 -6.07 -9.70
N PRO A 71 4.15 -7.11 -10.43
CA PRO A 71 3.13 -6.96 -11.45
C PRO A 71 1.91 -6.22 -10.94
N VAL A 72 1.39 -5.29 -11.73
CA VAL A 72 0.32 -4.35 -11.32
C VAL A 72 -0.94 -5.05 -10.81
N CYS A 73 -1.28 -6.22 -11.33
CA CYS A 73 -2.41 -7.02 -10.87
C CYS A 73 -2.27 -7.48 -9.40
N TYR A 74 -1.06 -7.62 -8.89
CA TYR A 74 -0.77 -7.86 -7.48
C TYR A 74 -0.54 -6.56 -6.72
N ALA A 75 0.20 -5.62 -7.32
CA ALA A 75 0.53 -4.35 -6.69
C ALA A 75 -0.71 -3.53 -6.29
N THR A 76 -1.82 -3.67 -7.04
CA THR A 76 -3.08 -2.95 -6.79
C THR A 76 -4.21 -3.86 -6.29
N ALA A 77 -3.86 -4.98 -5.65
CA ALA A 77 -4.82 -5.94 -5.14
C ALA A 77 -5.11 -5.78 -3.63
N THR A 78 -5.89 -6.70 -3.08
CA THR A 78 -6.08 -6.84 -1.63
C THR A 78 -4.74 -7.14 -0.95
N ALA A 79 -4.63 -6.89 0.36
CA ALA A 79 -3.41 -7.20 1.12
C ALA A 79 -2.97 -8.67 0.93
N GLU A 80 -3.92 -9.58 0.89
CA GLU A 80 -3.68 -11.02 0.66
C GLU A 80 -3.03 -11.30 -0.71
N LEU A 81 -3.60 -10.79 -1.80
CA LEU A 81 -3.07 -11.01 -3.14
C LEU A 81 -1.76 -10.23 -3.38
N PHE A 82 -1.65 -9.03 -2.80
CA PHE A 82 -0.41 -8.27 -2.80
C PHE A 82 0.73 -9.07 -2.15
N ALA A 83 0.49 -9.58 -0.94
CA ALA A 83 1.46 -10.39 -0.21
C ALA A 83 1.78 -11.69 -0.96
N LEU A 84 0.76 -12.40 -1.45
CA LEU A 84 0.95 -13.65 -2.20
C LEU A 84 1.81 -13.43 -3.45
N GLY A 85 1.51 -12.38 -4.25
CA GLY A 85 2.29 -12.07 -5.46
C GLY A 85 3.74 -11.71 -5.14
N ALA A 86 3.96 -10.86 -4.13
CA ALA A 86 5.30 -10.43 -3.77
C ALA A 86 6.15 -11.54 -3.14
N VAL A 87 5.58 -12.34 -2.24
CA VAL A 87 6.25 -13.49 -1.63
C VAL A 87 6.54 -14.58 -2.68
N SER A 88 5.57 -14.89 -3.55
CA SER A 88 5.79 -15.85 -4.65
C SER A 88 6.91 -15.39 -5.57
N PHE A 89 7.01 -14.09 -5.86
CA PHE A 89 8.08 -13.53 -6.67
C PHE A 89 9.45 -13.76 -6.00
N LEU A 90 9.58 -13.41 -4.71
CA LEU A 90 10.84 -13.61 -3.96
C LEU A 90 11.22 -15.09 -3.86
N ASP A 91 10.25 -15.97 -3.64
CA ASP A 91 10.48 -17.41 -3.58
C ASP A 91 10.95 -17.99 -4.92
N GLN A 92 10.32 -17.57 -6.02
CA GLN A 92 10.69 -18.03 -7.37
C GLN A 92 12.07 -17.52 -7.84
N LEU A 93 12.61 -16.45 -7.27
CA LEU A 93 14.00 -16.04 -7.52
C LEU A 93 15.01 -17.10 -7.04
N GLY A 94 14.64 -17.93 -6.06
CA GLY A 94 15.44 -19.05 -5.56
C GLY A 94 16.73 -18.66 -4.84
N VAL A 95 16.97 -17.36 -4.61
CA VAL A 95 18.21 -16.83 -4.00
C VAL A 95 17.97 -16.09 -2.70
N VAL A 96 16.70 -15.89 -2.30
CA VAL A 96 16.33 -15.13 -1.12
C VAL A 96 16.26 -16.05 0.10
N ASP A 97 17.03 -15.75 1.13
CA ASP A 97 17.07 -16.51 2.39
C ASP A 97 16.06 -15.98 3.41
N TYR A 98 15.87 -14.66 3.46
CA TYR A 98 15.10 -13.97 4.48
C TYR A 98 14.07 -13.01 3.86
N LEU A 99 12.92 -12.87 4.51
CA LEU A 99 11.95 -11.81 4.25
C LEU A 99 11.88 -10.93 5.49
N CYS A 100 12.26 -9.65 5.38
CA CYS A 100 12.17 -8.72 6.49
C CYS A 100 11.09 -7.65 6.21
N PHE A 101 10.22 -7.43 7.19
CA PHE A 101 9.14 -6.45 7.12
C PHE A 101 9.02 -5.66 8.42
N GLY A 102 8.48 -4.43 8.32
CA GLY A 102 8.20 -3.61 9.48
C GLY A 102 6.81 -3.89 10.03
N SER A 103 6.68 -4.06 11.34
CA SER A 103 5.40 -4.15 12.05
C SER A 103 5.34 -3.15 13.21
N GLU A 104 4.15 -2.75 13.58
CA GLU A 104 3.95 -1.86 14.73
C GLU A 104 4.18 -2.62 16.04
N CYS A 105 3.71 -3.86 16.14
CA CYS A 105 3.83 -4.69 17.35
C CYS A 105 5.23 -5.27 17.57
N ASN A 106 6.01 -5.49 16.49
CA ASN A 106 7.31 -6.19 16.53
C ASN A 106 7.27 -7.58 17.22
N ASP A 107 6.14 -8.26 17.10
CA ASP A 107 5.90 -9.59 17.69
C ASP A 107 5.72 -10.63 16.58
N LEU A 108 6.84 -11.21 16.12
CA LEU A 108 6.83 -12.20 15.04
C LEU A 108 6.05 -13.47 15.43
N ASP A 109 6.18 -13.89 16.68
CA ASP A 109 5.53 -15.11 17.16
C ASP A 109 4.00 -14.96 17.22
N GLY A 110 3.53 -13.82 17.74
CA GLY A 110 2.11 -13.48 17.76
C GLY A 110 1.51 -13.38 16.37
N LEU A 111 2.20 -12.68 15.45
CA LEU A 111 1.79 -12.54 14.05
C LEU A 111 1.77 -13.91 13.34
N THR A 112 2.75 -14.79 13.61
CA THR A 112 2.83 -16.12 13.01
C THR A 112 1.68 -17.01 13.50
N LYS A 113 1.37 -17.00 14.79
CA LYS A 113 0.23 -17.75 15.35
C LYS A 113 -1.09 -17.34 14.68
N ILE A 114 -1.32 -16.03 14.51
CA ILE A 114 -2.52 -15.54 13.81
C ILE A 114 -2.51 -16.00 12.35
N ALA A 115 -1.37 -15.89 11.65
CA ALA A 115 -1.26 -16.34 10.26
C ALA A 115 -1.57 -17.85 10.12
N ASP A 116 -1.11 -18.66 11.06
CA ASP A 116 -1.37 -20.09 11.08
C ASP A 116 -2.85 -20.40 11.28
N ILE A 117 -3.49 -19.76 12.27
CA ILE A 117 -4.94 -19.93 12.51
C ILE A 117 -5.75 -19.53 11.27
N LEU A 118 -5.38 -18.42 10.62
CA LEU A 118 -6.06 -17.93 9.42
C LEU A 118 -5.78 -18.74 8.15
N CYS A 119 -4.71 -19.56 8.14
CA CYS A 119 -4.45 -20.51 7.06
C CYS A 119 -5.21 -21.81 7.24
N ASP A 120 -5.27 -22.32 8.46
CA ASP A 120 -5.85 -23.63 8.79
C ASP A 120 -7.37 -23.54 9.04
N GLU A 121 -7.85 -22.37 9.44
CA GLU A 121 -9.25 -22.11 9.81
C GLU A 121 -9.85 -23.24 10.69
N PRO A 122 -9.28 -23.51 11.88
CA PRO A 122 -9.74 -24.58 12.75
C PRO A 122 -11.25 -24.51 13.01
N ASP A 123 -11.92 -25.65 13.18
CA ASP A 123 -13.38 -25.71 13.36
C ASP A 123 -13.87 -24.82 14.51
N GLU A 124 -13.14 -24.76 15.60
CA GLU A 124 -13.48 -23.94 16.77
C GLU A 124 -13.38 -22.43 16.43
N TYR A 125 -12.32 -21.99 15.75
CA TYR A 125 -12.21 -20.62 15.25
C TYR A 125 -13.35 -20.28 14.30
N THR A 126 -13.62 -21.17 13.34
CA THR A 126 -14.71 -20.99 12.35
C THR A 126 -16.08 -20.92 13.03
N LYS A 127 -16.29 -21.66 14.13
CA LYS A 127 -17.52 -21.58 14.92
C LYS A 127 -17.67 -20.20 15.56
N PHE A 128 -16.65 -19.70 16.28
CA PHE A 128 -16.68 -18.35 16.87
C PHE A 128 -16.94 -17.28 15.82
N LEU A 129 -16.25 -17.34 14.68
CA LEU A 129 -16.44 -16.38 13.59
C LEU A 129 -17.89 -16.36 13.08
N LYS A 130 -18.49 -17.55 12.87
CA LYS A 130 -19.89 -17.66 12.41
C LYS A 130 -20.89 -17.15 13.45
N GLU A 131 -20.66 -17.40 14.73
CA GLU A 131 -21.48 -16.90 15.83
C GLU A 131 -21.47 -15.36 15.89
N ASN A 132 -20.30 -14.76 15.81
CA ASN A 132 -20.11 -13.31 15.81
C ASN A 132 -20.77 -12.62 14.59
N LEU A 133 -20.62 -13.22 13.39
CA LEU A 133 -21.29 -12.71 12.20
C LEU A 133 -22.82 -12.79 12.30
N ARG A 134 -23.37 -13.86 12.88
CA ARG A 134 -24.81 -14.01 13.13
C ARG A 134 -25.32 -13.00 14.18
N ALA A 135 -24.47 -12.61 15.11
CA ALA A 135 -24.77 -11.53 16.07
C ALA A 135 -24.74 -10.11 15.45
N GLY A 136 -24.45 -10.00 14.13
CA GLY A 136 -24.47 -8.72 13.40
C GLY A 136 -23.16 -7.92 13.49
N MET A 137 -22.07 -8.54 13.95
CA MET A 137 -20.75 -7.91 13.95
C MET A 137 -20.25 -7.71 12.51
N SER A 138 -19.49 -6.63 12.26
CA SER A 138 -18.75 -6.48 11.01
C SER A 138 -17.69 -7.57 10.87
N PHE A 139 -17.35 -7.98 9.66
CA PHE A 139 -16.35 -9.05 9.44
C PHE A 139 -15.01 -8.79 10.16
N PRO A 140 -14.41 -7.57 10.14
CA PRO A 140 -13.17 -7.32 10.88
C PRO A 140 -13.33 -7.51 12.39
N ALA A 141 -14.42 -7.01 12.98
CA ALA A 141 -14.67 -7.17 14.41
C ALA A 141 -14.97 -8.64 14.79
N ALA A 142 -15.78 -9.34 13.98
CA ALA A 142 -16.08 -10.74 14.18
C ALA A 142 -14.82 -11.63 14.10
N ARG A 143 -13.93 -11.33 13.16
CA ARG A 143 -12.64 -12.02 13.01
C ARG A 143 -11.71 -11.79 14.20
N GLN A 144 -11.60 -10.55 14.66
CA GLN A 144 -10.79 -10.19 15.81
C GLN A 144 -11.27 -10.91 17.08
N ASP A 145 -12.56 -10.85 17.36
CA ASP A 145 -13.15 -11.52 18.53
C ASP A 145 -13.02 -13.05 18.47
N ALA A 146 -13.23 -13.65 17.29
CA ALA A 146 -13.04 -15.08 17.09
C ALA A 146 -11.59 -15.52 17.30
N LEU A 147 -10.60 -14.71 16.87
CA LEU A 147 -9.17 -14.98 17.12
C LEU A 147 -8.85 -14.86 18.61
N SER A 148 -9.34 -13.81 19.28
CA SER A 148 -9.14 -13.65 20.73
C SER A 148 -9.71 -14.83 21.50
N SER A 149 -10.93 -15.25 21.19
CA SER A 149 -11.59 -16.40 21.81
C SER A 149 -10.84 -17.71 21.57
N TYR A 150 -10.42 -17.96 20.32
CA TYR A 150 -9.67 -19.18 19.97
C TYR A 150 -8.29 -19.23 20.62
N MET A 151 -7.59 -18.10 20.70
CA MET A 151 -6.25 -18.01 21.33
C MET A 151 -6.32 -17.99 22.86
N GLY A 152 -7.50 -17.85 23.46
CA GLY A 152 -7.67 -17.72 24.91
C GLY A 152 -7.06 -16.43 25.49
N ILE A 153 -7.02 -15.35 24.71
CA ILE A 153 -6.51 -14.03 25.14
C ILE A 153 -7.65 -13.03 25.19
N SER A 154 -7.53 -12.06 26.10
CA SER A 154 -8.59 -11.06 26.30
C SER A 154 -8.81 -10.16 25.09
N ASP A 155 -7.75 -9.83 24.37
CA ASP A 155 -7.81 -8.96 23.18
C ASP A 155 -6.56 -9.17 22.30
N CYS A 156 -6.78 -9.40 21.00
CA CYS A 156 -5.72 -9.44 19.99
C CYS A 156 -5.74 -8.19 19.07
N SER A 157 -6.48 -7.14 19.43
CA SER A 157 -6.64 -5.94 18.61
C SER A 157 -5.31 -5.29 18.25
N PHE A 158 -4.36 -5.27 19.17
CA PHE A 158 -3.02 -4.71 18.95
C PHE A 158 -2.24 -5.39 17.81
N LEU A 159 -2.62 -6.63 17.43
CA LEU A 159 -2.03 -7.36 16.29
C LEU A 159 -2.79 -7.12 14.98
N LEU A 160 -4.05 -6.67 15.05
CA LEU A 160 -4.97 -6.59 13.89
C LEU A 160 -5.41 -5.18 13.54
N SER A 161 -5.14 -4.18 14.39
CA SER A 161 -5.58 -2.79 14.17
C SER A 161 -4.73 -2.05 13.15
N ASP A 162 -3.44 -2.36 13.11
CA ASP A 162 -2.48 -1.58 12.35
C ASP A 162 -2.22 -2.14 10.95
N PRO A 163 -2.13 -1.27 9.93
CA PRO A 163 -2.01 -1.71 8.54
C PRO A 163 -0.77 -2.57 8.25
N ASN A 164 0.37 -2.31 8.92
CA ASN A 164 1.57 -3.10 8.66
C ASN A 164 1.56 -4.43 9.42
N ASN A 165 0.91 -4.52 10.57
CA ASN A 165 0.64 -5.80 11.24
C ASN A 165 -0.24 -6.69 10.33
N ILE A 166 -1.30 -6.12 9.72
CA ILE A 166 -2.15 -6.85 8.78
C ILE A 166 -1.34 -7.35 7.58
N LEU A 167 -0.50 -6.51 6.98
CA LEU A 167 0.37 -6.92 5.88
C LEU A 167 1.37 -7.99 6.31
N SER A 168 1.93 -7.89 7.51
CA SER A 168 2.85 -8.89 8.08
C SER A 168 2.19 -10.26 8.20
N ILE A 169 0.96 -10.32 8.69
CA ILE A 169 0.16 -11.56 8.74
C ILE A 169 -0.04 -12.12 7.33
N GLU A 170 -0.36 -11.27 6.34
CA GLU A 170 -0.56 -11.75 4.97
C GLU A 170 0.75 -12.23 4.32
N TYR A 171 1.92 -11.65 4.65
CA TYR A 171 3.22 -12.18 4.23
C TYR A 171 3.50 -13.56 4.83
N LEU A 172 3.24 -13.75 6.11
CA LEU A 172 3.41 -15.03 6.80
C LEU A 172 2.48 -16.11 6.22
N LYS A 173 1.20 -15.76 5.97
CA LYS A 173 0.25 -16.64 5.27
C LYS A 173 0.75 -17.01 3.87
N ALA A 174 1.28 -16.04 3.12
CA ALA A 174 1.81 -16.26 1.79
C ALA A 174 3.02 -17.22 1.80
N LEU A 175 4.00 -17.00 2.70
CA LEU A 175 5.14 -17.90 2.88
C LEU A 175 4.69 -19.34 3.13
N ARG A 176 3.70 -19.52 4.00
CA ARG A 176 3.14 -20.84 4.32
C ARG A 176 2.43 -21.48 3.12
N ARG A 177 1.60 -20.72 2.40
CA ARG A 177 0.83 -21.19 1.23
C ARG A 177 1.73 -21.65 0.09
N VAL A 178 2.82 -20.91 -0.20
CA VAL A 178 3.78 -21.31 -1.24
C VAL A 178 4.80 -22.31 -0.74
N LYS A 179 4.75 -22.70 0.53
CA LYS A 179 5.72 -23.59 1.19
C LYS A 179 7.16 -23.12 1.03
N SER A 180 7.34 -21.80 1.14
CA SER A 180 8.64 -21.14 0.98
C SER A 180 9.64 -21.57 2.06
N ARG A 181 10.92 -21.57 1.70
CA ARG A 181 12.04 -21.76 2.66
C ARG A 181 12.55 -20.43 3.22
N ILE A 182 12.03 -19.31 2.72
CA ILE A 182 12.40 -17.97 3.17
C ILE A 182 12.01 -17.80 4.64
N GLN A 183 12.95 -17.41 5.49
CA GLN A 183 12.72 -17.18 6.90
C GLN A 183 12.20 -15.76 7.14
N PRO A 184 11.07 -15.57 7.84
CA PRO A 184 10.54 -14.25 8.14
C PRO A 184 11.29 -13.59 9.29
N PHE A 185 11.45 -12.26 9.19
CA PHE A 185 11.94 -11.37 10.24
C PHE A 185 11.05 -10.15 10.31
N THR A 186 10.82 -9.63 11.52
CA THR A 186 10.16 -8.34 11.69
C THR A 186 11.06 -7.36 12.41
N ILE A 187 10.89 -6.09 12.09
CA ILE A 187 11.52 -4.98 12.79
C ILE A 187 10.45 -4.00 13.24
N LYS A 188 10.66 -3.39 14.41
CA LYS A 188 9.75 -2.36 14.90
C LYS A 188 9.80 -1.14 13.99
N ARG A 189 8.64 -0.68 13.53
CA ARG A 189 8.57 0.58 12.80
C ARG A 189 8.93 1.73 13.73
N MET A 190 9.79 2.62 13.25
CA MET A 190 10.10 3.85 13.96
C MET A 190 8.90 4.79 13.85
N GLU A 191 8.59 5.46 14.95
CA GLU A 191 7.35 6.19 15.21
C GLU A 191 6.99 7.25 14.16
N SER A 192 6.14 6.89 13.23
CA SER A 192 5.18 7.80 12.61
C SER A 192 3.89 7.03 12.47
N ASP A 193 2.82 7.48 13.13
CA ASP A 193 1.50 6.92 12.88
C ASP A 193 1.21 7.00 11.39
N TYR A 194 0.72 5.91 10.83
CA TYR A 194 0.42 5.80 9.41
C TYR A 194 -0.53 6.91 8.89
N HIS A 195 -1.33 7.47 9.79
CA HIS A 195 -2.28 8.56 9.51
C HIS A 195 -1.72 9.96 9.81
N ASP A 196 -0.47 10.07 10.28
CA ASP A 196 0.14 11.36 10.55
C ASP A 196 0.41 12.11 9.23
N GLN A 197 -0.23 13.26 9.06
CA GLN A 197 -0.07 14.15 7.91
C GLN A 197 0.93 15.29 8.17
N THR A 198 1.49 15.33 9.38
CA THR A 198 2.48 16.34 9.77
C THR A 198 3.89 15.76 9.76
N LEU A 199 4.88 16.60 9.44
CA LEU A 199 6.28 16.22 9.51
C LEU A 199 6.72 16.12 10.96
N ARG A 200 7.47 15.06 11.29
CA ARG A 200 8.15 14.90 12.59
C ARG A 200 9.65 15.14 12.43
N SER A 201 10.34 15.30 13.55
CA SER A 201 11.75 15.73 13.55
C SER A 201 12.73 14.78 12.83
N THR A 202 12.42 13.48 12.70
CA THR A 202 13.38 12.51 12.14
C THR A 202 12.77 11.51 11.17
N TYR A 203 11.54 11.03 11.42
CA TYR A 203 10.87 10.03 10.60
C TYR A 203 9.43 10.45 10.33
N SER A 204 9.18 11.00 9.15
CA SER A 204 7.82 11.30 8.68
C SER A 204 7.24 10.16 7.86
N SER A 205 5.92 10.03 7.86
CA SER A 205 5.24 9.07 7.01
C SER A 205 5.33 9.49 5.54
N ALA A 206 5.29 8.52 4.62
CA ALA A 206 5.17 8.82 3.19
C ALA A 206 3.93 9.67 2.88
N SER A 207 2.86 9.55 3.69
CA SER A 207 1.65 10.36 3.56
C SER A 207 1.89 11.83 3.89
N ALA A 208 2.64 12.13 4.97
CA ALA A 208 3.02 13.49 5.32
C ALA A 208 3.87 14.15 4.23
N ILE A 209 4.86 13.41 3.69
CA ILE A 209 5.68 13.90 2.58
C ILE A 209 4.84 14.16 1.33
N ARG A 210 3.90 13.27 0.98
CA ARG A 210 3.00 13.52 -0.17
C ARG A 210 2.09 14.72 0.05
N SER A 211 1.61 14.93 1.26
CA SER A 211 0.81 16.14 1.61
C SER A 211 1.64 17.39 1.44
N LEU A 212 2.88 17.41 1.93
CA LEU A 212 3.77 18.55 1.76
C LEU A 212 4.07 18.83 0.27
N LEU A 213 4.38 17.80 -0.51
CA LEU A 213 4.60 17.94 -1.96
C LEU A 213 3.37 18.47 -2.70
N ALA A 214 2.16 18.22 -2.19
CA ALA A 214 0.93 18.74 -2.80
C ALA A 214 0.85 20.27 -2.75
N TYR A 215 1.42 20.93 -1.74
CA TYR A 215 1.49 22.39 -1.66
C TYR A 215 2.39 23.02 -2.74
N SER A 216 3.36 22.26 -3.29
CA SER A 216 4.24 22.74 -4.35
C SER A 216 3.67 22.65 -5.75
N SER A 217 2.64 21.85 -5.93
CA SER A 217 2.08 21.52 -7.24
C SER A 217 0.91 22.42 -7.62
N SER A 218 0.85 23.62 -7.04
CA SER A 218 -0.21 24.57 -7.19
C SER A 218 -0.92 24.63 -8.54
N VAL A 219 -2.14 25.01 -8.44
CA VAL A 219 -2.94 25.91 -9.27
C VAL A 219 -4.03 25.25 -10.09
N LEU A 220 -3.87 24.12 -10.73
CA LEU A 220 -4.94 23.65 -11.62
C LEU A 220 -5.96 22.70 -10.98
N GLN A 221 -5.62 22.08 -9.86
CA GLN A 221 -6.47 20.98 -9.34
C GLN A 221 -7.21 21.29 -8.03
N THR A 222 -6.71 22.18 -7.19
CA THR A 222 -7.24 22.37 -5.83
C THR A 222 -8.23 23.51 -5.68
N GLN A 223 -8.10 24.56 -6.45
CA GLN A 223 -8.96 25.75 -6.30
C GLN A 223 -10.44 25.51 -6.65
N GLN A 224 -10.76 24.51 -7.44
CA GLN A 224 -12.14 24.26 -7.88
C GLN A 224 -12.95 23.34 -6.97
N VAL A 225 -12.32 22.61 -6.03
CA VAL A 225 -13.00 21.52 -5.31
C VAL A 225 -13.20 21.77 -3.83
N THR A 226 -12.29 22.47 -3.15
CA THR A 226 -12.34 22.64 -1.69
C THR A 226 -12.61 24.05 -1.20
N GLY A 227 -12.52 25.05 -2.07
CA GLY A 227 -12.61 26.46 -1.65
C GLY A 227 -11.41 26.94 -0.80
N GLU A 228 -10.45 26.08 -0.52
CA GLU A 228 -9.23 26.43 0.20
C GLU A 228 -8.20 27.01 -0.76
N THR A 229 -7.82 28.24 -0.53
CA THR A 229 -6.69 28.91 -1.20
C THR A 229 -5.40 28.39 -0.58
N PHE A 230 -4.78 27.39 -1.18
CA PHE A 230 -3.41 27.03 -0.82
C PHE A 230 -2.47 28.13 -1.35
N GLU A 231 -1.77 28.79 -0.46
CA GLU A 231 -0.66 29.65 -0.84
C GLU A 231 0.41 28.81 -1.56
N ASN A 232 0.91 29.35 -2.68
CA ASN A 232 1.93 28.71 -3.50
C ASN A 232 3.25 28.68 -2.75
N THR A 233 3.49 27.63 -1.95
CA THR A 233 4.76 27.47 -1.25
C THR A 233 5.86 27.18 -2.29
N PRO A 234 6.93 27.98 -2.36
CA PRO A 234 8.04 27.71 -3.28
C PRO A 234 8.61 26.33 -3.02
N PHE A 235 8.91 25.57 -4.08
CA PHE A 235 9.45 24.21 -3.92
C PHE A 235 10.79 24.19 -3.15
N SER A 236 11.57 25.26 -3.21
CA SER A 236 12.78 25.43 -2.39
C SER A 236 12.49 25.35 -0.88
N SER A 237 11.39 25.95 -0.42
CA SER A 237 11.00 25.88 1.00
C SER A 237 10.60 24.46 1.38
N ILE A 238 9.87 23.75 0.52
CA ILE A 238 9.50 22.34 0.72
C ILE A 238 10.74 21.44 0.75
N LEU A 239 11.73 21.69 -0.11
CA LEU A 239 12.99 20.93 -0.07
C LEU A 239 13.72 21.10 1.27
N ASN A 240 13.73 22.31 1.85
CA ASN A 240 14.33 22.55 3.15
C ASN A 240 13.61 21.77 4.27
N GLU A 241 12.27 21.70 4.20
CA GLU A 241 11.50 20.87 5.16
C GLU A 241 11.75 19.36 4.98
N LEU A 242 12.08 18.92 3.76
CA LEU A 242 12.37 17.52 3.46
C LEU A 242 13.83 17.12 3.73
N GLU A 243 14.74 18.07 4.01
CA GLU A 243 16.17 17.81 4.15
C GLU A 243 16.49 16.76 5.22
N ASP A 244 15.75 16.79 6.34
CA ASP A 244 15.88 15.82 7.44
C ASP A 244 14.95 14.61 7.33
N GLN A 245 14.10 14.55 6.30
CA GLN A 245 13.08 13.50 6.12
C GLN A 245 13.45 12.47 5.07
N VAL A 246 14.31 12.84 4.13
CA VAL A 246 14.74 11.96 3.03
C VAL A 246 16.27 11.92 2.95
N PRO A 247 16.85 10.80 2.52
CA PRO A 247 18.31 10.73 2.32
C PRO A 247 18.79 11.80 1.34
N LYS A 248 19.98 12.35 1.53
CA LYS A 248 20.55 13.40 0.66
C LYS A 248 20.58 13.02 -0.82
N SER A 249 20.87 11.76 -1.13
CA SER A 249 20.82 11.22 -2.50
C SER A 249 19.43 11.26 -3.12
N CYS A 250 18.38 11.06 -2.30
CA CYS A 250 16.98 11.14 -2.73
C CYS A 250 16.52 12.59 -2.87
N LEU A 251 17.00 13.50 -2.01
CA LEU A 251 16.67 14.91 -2.08
C LEU A 251 17.14 15.54 -3.39
N ALA A 252 18.32 15.16 -3.89
CA ALA A 252 18.83 15.58 -5.19
C ALA A 252 17.88 15.15 -6.33
N LEU A 253 17.45 13.88 -6.33
CA LEU A 253 16.49 13.38 -7.31
C LEU A 253 15.13 14.07 -7.22
N LEU A 254 14.65 14.37 -6.01
CA LEU A 254 13.42 15.14 -5.83
C LEU A 254 13.55 16.53 -6.47
N LYS A 255 14.68 17.19 -6.30
CA LYS A 255 14.94 18.50 -6.88
C LYS A 255 14.99 18.47 -8.40
N ASP A 256 15.74 17.52 -8.96
CA ASP A 256 16.04 17.48 -10.40
C ASP A 256 14.81 17.12 -11.25
N TYR A 257 13.91 16.30 -10.70
CA TYR A 257 12.76 15.79 -11.46
C TYR A 257 11.42 16.41 -11.09
N HIS A 258 11.38 17.38 -10.17
CA HIS A 258 10.15 18.11 -9.83
C HIS A 258 9.55 18.82 -11.03
N LYS A 259 8.24 18.68 -11.24
CA LYS A 259 7.49 19.19 -12.41
C LYS A 259 7.96 18.66 -13.77
N VAL A 260 8.90 17.71 -13.79
CA VAL A 260 9.33 16.99 -15.00
C VAL A 260 8.71 15.59 -15.03
N LEU A 261 8.88 14.82 -13.96
CA LEU A 261 8.36 13.45 -13.83
C LEU A 261 7.35 13.28 -12.70
N TYR A 262 7.31 14.18 -11.75
CA TYR A 262 6.40 14.16 -10.61
C TYR A 262 6.07 15.61 -10.16
N PRO A 263 5.06 15.84 -9.29
CA PRO A 263 4.16 14.84 -8.68
C PRO A 263 3.04 14.41 -9.62
N VAL A 264 2.58 13.16 -9.45
CA VAL A 264 1.42 12.59 -10.13
C VAL A 264 0.33 12.32 -9.11
N TYR A 265 -0.89 12.78 -9.38
CA TYR A 265 -2.03 12.64 -8.49
C TYR A 265 -3.19 11.89 -9.13
N GLN A 266 -4.06 11.31 -8.30
CA GLN A 266 -5.24 10.58 -8.77
C GLN A 266 -6.13 11.43 -9.68
N ASN A 267 -6.28 12.72 -9.40
CA ASN A 267 -7.12 13.61 -10.18
C ASN A 267 -6.57 13.92 -11.58
N ASP A 268 -5.28 13.69 -11.84
CA ASP A 268 -4.70 13.82 -13.19
C ASP A 268 -5.32 12.85 -14.18
N PHE A 269 -5.87 11.74 -13.67
CA PHE A 269 -6.57 10.72 -14.44
C PHE A 269 -8.09 10.97 -14.59
N SER A 270 -8.62 12.09 -14.10
CA SER A 270 -10.07 12.33 -14.05
C SER A 270 -10.73 12.25 -15.42
N LEU A 271 -10.17 12.94 -16.41
CA LEU A 271 -10.72 12.95 -17.77
C LEU A 271 -10.66 11.56 -18.42
N LEU A 272 -9.52 10.87 -18.27
CA LEU A 272 -9.33 9.52 -18.78
C LEU A 272 -10.32 8.55 -18.13
N MET A 273 -10.48 8.63 -16.83
CA MET A 273 -11.40 7.77 -16.07
C MET A 273 -12.83 8.01 -16.52
N LYS A 274 -13.30 9.26 -16.59
CA LYS A 274 -14.64 9.59 -17.03
C LYS A 274 -14.90 9.08 -18.45
N TYR A 275 -13.98 9.31 -19.39
CA TYR A 275 -14.08 8.82 -20.77
C TYR A 275 -14.20 7.30 -20.83
N LYS A 276 -13.39 6.58 -20.06
CA LYS A 276 -13.45 5.11 -20.01
C LYS A 276 -14.76 4.61 -19.44
N LEU A 277 -15.27 5.21 -18.37
CA LEU A 277 -16.52 4.80 -17.73
C LEU A 277 -17.75 5.07 -18.62
N LEU A 278 -17.77 6.16 -19.39
CA LEU A 278 -18.84 6.47 -20.34
C LEU A 278 -18.99 5.38 -21.41
N ASN A 279 -17.94 4.65 -21.72
CA ASN A 279 -17.92 3.57 -22.71
C ASN A 279 -18.08 2.16 -22.08
N LYS A 280 -18.51 2.07 -20.82
CA LYS A 280 -18.68 0.79 -20.11
C LYS A 280 -20.12 0.56 -19.71
N THR A 281 -20.53 -0.69 -19.71
CA THR A 281 -21.80 -1.15 -19.14
C THR A 281 -21.52 -1.84 -17.79
N PRO A 282 -22.52 -1.99 -16.90
CA PRO A 282 -22.34 -2.74 -15.65
C PRO A 282 -21.76 -4.14 -15.90
N GLN A 283 -22.23 -4.84 -16.93
CA GLN A 283 -21.76 -6.19 -17.30
C GLN A 283 -20.29 -6.21 -17.74
N SER A 284 -19.81 -5.14 -18.37
CA SER A 284 -18.40 -5.01 -18.72
C SER A 284 -17.53 -4.63 -17.52
N LEU A 285 -18.08 -3.88 -16.57
CA LEU A 285 -17.37 -3.47 -15.35
C LEU A 285 -17.14 -4.64 -14.39
N ILE A 286 -18.06 -5.58 -14.26
CA ILE A 286 -17.93 -6.77 -13.39
C ILE A 286 -16.73 -7.65 -13.78
N ARG A 287 -16.19 -7.51 -14.98
CA ARG A 287 -15.00 -8.26 -15.42
C ARG A 287 -13.69 -7.75 -14.78
N TYR A 288 -13.72 -6.56 -14.19
CA TYR A 288 -12.54 -6.01 -13.50
C TYR A 288 -12.47 -6.52 -12.06
N MET A 289 -11.25 -6.69 -11.59
CA MET A 289 -10.98 -7.11 -10.21
C MET A 289 -11.62 -6.13 -9.22
N ASP A 290 -12.12 -6.63 -8.10
CA ASP A 290 -12.80 -5.88 -7.01
C ASP A 290 -14.14 -5.22 -7.40
N VAL A 291 -14.62 -5.37 -8.64
CA VAL A 291 -15.91 -4.83 -9.10
C VAL A 291 -17.03 -5.85 -8.89
N SER A 292 -17.85 -5.63 -7.88
CA SER A 292 -19.11 -6.37 -7.69
C SER A 292 -20.22 -5.79 -8.56
N GLU A 293 -21.29 -6.56 -8.77
CA GLU A 293 -22.49 -6.09 -9.49
C GLU A 293 -23.09 -4.83 -8.84
N THR A 294 -23.15 -4.81 -7.50
CA THR A 294 -23.61 -3.65 -6.73
C THR A 294 -22.75 -2.40 -7.02
N LEU A 295 -21.43 -2.56 -7.06
CA LEU A 295 -20.52 -1.44 -7.36
C LEU A 295 -20.65 -1.02 -8.83
N ALA A 296 -20.76 -1.96 -9.77
CA ALA A 296 -20.93 -1.66 -11.20
C ALA A 296 -22.21 -0.84 -11.46
N ASN A 297 -23.33 -1.23 -10.87
CA ASN A 297 -24.60 -0.51 -10.97
C ASN A 297 -24.49 0.88 -10.30
N ARG A 298 -23.84 0.97 -9.15
CA ARG A 298 -23.63 2.23 -8.45
C ARG A 298 -22.75 3.21 -9.25
N ILE A 299 -21.69 2.73 -9.91
CA ILE A 299 -20.87 3.52 -10.84
C ILE A 299 -21.74 4.09 -11.94
N GLN A 300 -22.54 3.25 -12.60
CA GLN A 300 -23.36 3.67 -13.73
C GLN A 300 -24.44 4.71 -13.33
N ASN A 301 -25.09 4.51 -12.18
CA ASN A 301 -26.14 5.39 -11.70
C ASN A 301 -25.63 6.79 -11.27
N ASN A 302 -24.35 6.89 -10.89
CA ASN A 302 -23.75 8.15 -10.42
C ASN A 302 -22.79 8.77 -11.45
N LEU A 303 -22.71 8.24 -12.67
CA LEU A 303 -21.73 8.69 -13.67
C LEU A 303 -21.94 10.15 -14.11
N ASN A 304 -23.16 10.65 -14.07
CA ASN A 304 -23.48 12.04 -14.38
C ASN A 304 -22.92 13.01 -13.33
N ASP A 305 -22.76 12.55 -12.09
CA ASP A 305 -22.22 13.33 -10.97
C ASP A 305 -20.69 13.23 -10.84
N PHE A 306 -20.03 12.63 -11.84
CA PHE A 306 -18.58 12.57 -11.92
C PHE A 306 -17.99 13.94 -12.22
N PHE A 307 -17.38 14.57 -11.23
CA PHE A 307 -16.64 15.83 -11.37
C PHE A 307 -15.14 15.59 -11.53
N ASN A 308 -14.50 14.90 -10.58
CA ASN A 308 -13.13 14.42 -10.68
C ASN A 308 -13.00 13.02 -10.05
N TYR A 309 -11.84 12.39 -10.24
CA TYR A 309 -11.63 10.99 -9.83
C TYR A 309 -11.80 10.81 -8.31
N LYS A 310 -11.15 11.64 -7.50
CA LYS A 310 -11.21 11.55 -6.05
C LYS A 310 -12.63 11.75 -5.52
N GLN A 311 -13.31 12.82 -5.98
CA GLN A 311 -14.70 13.10 -5.63
C GLN A 311 -15.61 11.93 -6.01
N PHE A 312 -15.45 11.36 -7.19
CA PHE A 312 -16.26 10.25 -7.65
C PHE A 312 -16.07 9.00 -6.78
N CYS A 313 -14.83 8.69 -6.38
CA CYS A 313 -14.58 7.61 -5.42
C CYS A 313 -15.26 7.86 -4.06
N GLU A 314 -15.28 9.09 -3.58
CA GLU A 314 -15.97 9.48 -2.35
C GLU A 314 -17.49 9.33 -2.47
N LEU A 315 -18.07 9.73 -3.62
CA LEU A 315 -19.49 9.56 -3.92
C LEU A 315 -19.93 8.09 -3.94
N LEU A 316 -19.07 7.21 -4.45
CA LEU A 316 -19.36 5.77 -4.50
C LEU A 316 -19.23 5.07 -3.14
N LYS A 317 -18.61 5.69 -2.15
CA LYS A 317 -18.34 5.09 -0.84
C LYS A 317 -19.63 4.73 -0.10
N THR A 318 -19.60 3.60 0.60
CA THR A 318 -20.65 3.15 1.53
C THR A 318 -20.01 2.54 2.77
N ARG A 319 -20.81 2.08 3.72
CA ARG A 319 -20.32 1.34 4.89
C ARG A 319 -19.53 0.08 4.50
N GLU A 320 -19.92 -0.59 3.42
CA GLU A 320 -19.29 -1.84 2.96
C GLU A 320 -18.26 -1.63 1.84
N LEU A 321 -18.35 -0.52 1.12
CA LEU A 321 -17.45 -0.15 0.03
C LEU A 321 -16.49 0.94 0.51
N THR A 322 -15.32 0.53 0.97
CA THR A 322 -14.27 1.45 1.42
C THR A 322 -13.64 2.21 0.25
N GLN A 323 -13.09 3.38 0.53
CA GLN A 323 -12.37 4.20 -0.47
C GLN A 323 -11.30 3.40 -1.21
N THR A 324 -10.49 2.64 -0.49
CA THR A 324 -9.41 1.82 -1.06
C THR A 324 -9.96 0.75 -2.00
N ARG A 325 -11.07 0.10 -1.66
CA ARG A 325 -11.71 -0.90 -2.54
C ARG A 325 -12.22 -0.25 -3.83
N ILE A 326 -12.86 0.92 -3.73
CA ILE A 326 -13.34 1.65 -4.90
C ILE A 326 -12.18 2.08 -5.79
N ASN A 327 -11.11 2.60 -5.20
CA ASN A 327 -9.90 2.97 -5.95
C ASN A 327 -9.33 1.78 -6.71
N ARG A 328 -9.18 0.62 -6.06
CA ARG A 328 -8.68 -0.61 -6.71
C ARG A 328 -9.60 -1.12 -7.81
N ALA A 329 -10.92 -1.01 -7.62
CA ALA A 329 -11.89 -1.40 -8.62
C ALA A 329 -11.87 -0.50 -9.88
N LEU A 330 -11.70 0.82 -9.69
CA LEU A 330 -11.69 1.78 -10.79
C LEU A 330 -10.34 1.83 -11.52
N LEU A 331 -9.24 1.65 -10.83
CA LEU A 331 -7.91 1.79 -11.42
C LEU A 331 -7.70 0.89 -12.66
N PRO A 332 -8.03 -0.41 -12.65
CA PRO A 332 -7.89 -1.27 -13.83
C PRO A 332 -8.70 -0.78 -15.03
N VAL A 333 -9.82 -0.10 -14.80
CA VAL A 333 -10.62 0.48 -15.89
C VAL A 333 -9.83 1.54 -16.66
N SER A 334 -8.97 2.31 -15.96
CA SER A 334 -8.17 3.36 -16.61
C SER A 334 -6.99 2.78 -17.40
N TYR A 335 -6.29 1.75 -16.89
CA TYR A 335 -5.01 1.32 -17.46
C TYR A 335 -5.07 0.06 -18.33
N THR A 336 -6.12 -0.77 -18.25
CA THR A 336 -6.20 -2.03 -19.01
C THR A 336 -6.07 -1.90 -20.53
N HIS A 337 -6.11 -0.71 -21.07
CA HIS A 337 -5.76 -0.44 -22.46
C HIS A 337 -4.30 -0.01 -22.67
N LEU A 338 -3.53 0.17 -21.59
CA LEU A 338 -2.12 0.46 -21.63
C LEU A 338 -1.26 -0.81 -21.54
N THR A 339 -1.86 -1.93 -21.17
CA THR A 339 -1.24 -3.24 -21.36
C THR A 339 -1.35 -3.60 -22.84
N LEU A 340 -0.33 -3.23 -23.57
CA LEU A 340 -0.13 -3.73 -24.92
C LEU A 340 0.01 -5.25 -24.91
N PRO A 341 -0.40 -5.90 -26.01
CA PRO A 341 -0.27 -7.34 -26.18
C PRO A 341 1.16 -7.80 -26.05
#